data_51fbd7aadec18aad27a8f59cefe3b254
#
_entry.id   51fbd7aadec18aad27a8f59cefe3b254
#
_cell.length_a   1.000
_cell.length_b   1.000
_cell.length_c   1.000
_cell.angle_alpha   90.00
_cell.angle_beta   90.00
_cell.angle_gamma   90.00
#
_symmetry.space_group_name_H-M   'P 1'
#
loop_
_entity.id
_entity.type
_entity.pdbx_description
1 polymer ?
#
loop_
_entity_poly.entity_id
_entity_poly.type
_entity_poly.pdbx_seq_one_letter_code
_entity_poly.pdbx_strand_id
1 'polypeptide(L)'
;MLTINYPNTNLVSIIIPAKNEGISVYNTLKSLYQSKTNICYEVIVVDDHSNDGCCDFIHADEQTTLIQTNGLGAAIARNIGARNAKGDILIFCDAHLFFQDFWIDRLIEPINKQICDAINPGISDVYNRKQIGYGYKWNEMLEAKWNTDLTELSPVPLLAGGCLAVTKIAFEQVGGFDHGFKTWGHEDEELSLKLWLFGYSCYVEPDVIIMHVFREDEPPFPLSWEDIDYNFLRMVYLHFNEQRVLKCLNFIKHTDSKKIRESVLSGDVLQQKKRYKQIRKYDDDWYMEKFQIPI
;
A
#
# COMPACT_ATOMS: atom_id res chain seq x y z
N MET A 1 -4.86 -5.84 29.25
CA MET A 1 -4.51 -6.37 27.91
C MET A 1 -5.80 -6.93 27.33
N LEU A 2 -6.38 -6.28 26.35
CA LEU A 2 -7.48 -6.86 25.58
C LEU A 2 -6.84 -7.90 24.65
N THR A 3 -7.09 -9.17 24.88
CA THR A 3 -6.78 -10.24 23.93
C THR A 3 -7.66 -10.00 22.71
N ILE A 4 -7.09 -9.49 21.63
CA ILE A 4 -7.77 -9.43 20.34
C ILE A 4 -7.85 -10.88 19.86
N ASN A 5 -9.05 -11.47 19.93
CA ASN A 5 -9.32 -12.74 19.27
C ASN A 5 -9.38 -12.46 17.77
N TYR A 6 -8.31 -12.80 17.04
CA TYR A 6 -8.37 -12.87 15.59
C TYR A 6 -9.29 -14.04 15.22
N PRO A 7 -10.37 -13.84 14.50
CA PRO A 7 -11.18 -14.95 14.01
C PRO A 7 -10.31 -15.82 13.11
N ASN A 8 -10.53 -17.13 13.10
CA ASN A 8 -10.01 -18.02 12.08
C ASN A 8 -10.59 -17.56 10.74
N THR A 9 -9.82 -16.74 10.00
CA THR A 9 -10.30 -16.06 8.81
C THR A 9 -10.54 -17.06 7.70
N ASN A 10 -11.80 -17.22 7.35
CA ASN A 10 -12.19 -18.04 6.22
C ASN A 10 -12.30 -17.23 4.92
N LEU A 11 -12.17 -15.91 4.95
CA LEU A 11 -12.35 -15.04 3.79
C LEU A 11 -11.27 -13.97 3.69
N VAL A 12 -10.70 -13.83 2.50
CA VAL A 12 -9.76 -12.78 2.11
C VAL A 12 -10.44 -11.87 1.08
N SER A 13 -10.26 -10.57 1.17
CA SER A 13 -10.72 -9.62 0.14
C SER A 13 -9.52 -9.10 -0.63
N ILE A 14 -9.48 -9.37 -1.93
CA ILE A 14 -8.45 -8.89 -2.85
C ILE A 14 -8.98 -7.63 -3.52
N ILE A 15 -8.29 -6.50 -3.34
CA ILE A 15 -8.70 -5.17 -3.78
C ILE A 15 -7.72 -4.69 -4.85
N ILE A 16 -8.24 -4.39 -6.03
CA ILE A 16 -7.45 -4.00 -7.20
C ILE A 16 -7.93 -2.63 -7.68
N PRO A 17 -7.24 -1.54 -7.35
CA PRO A 17 -7.51 -0.25 -7.99
C PRO A 17 -7.04 -0.30 -9.44
N ALA A 18 -7.82 0.26 -10.35
CA ALA A 18 -7.51 0.31 -11.77
C ALA A 18 -7.77 1.71 -12.34
N LYS A 19 -6.85 2.18 -13.20
CA LYS A 19 -7.03 3.41 -13.97
C LYS A 19 -6.26 3.35 -15.28
N ASN A 20 -6.99 3.20 -16.39
CA ASN A 20 -6.44 3.13 -17.75
C ASN A 20 -5.37 2.03 -17.89
N GLU A 21 -5.64 0.85 -17.35
CA GLU A 21 -4.70 -0.27 -17.27
C GLU A 21 -4.68 -1.15 -18.54
N GLY A 22 -5.51 -0.83 -19.54
CA GLY A 22 -5.60 -1.59 -20.78
C GLY A 22 -5.93 -3.06 -20.53
N ILE A 23 -5.21 -3.95 -21.18
CA ILE A 23 -5.38 -5.40 -21.03
C ILE A 23 -4.88 -5.95 -19.68
N SER A 24 -4.16 -5.15 -18.90
CA SER A 24 -3.51 -5.62 -17.68
C SER A 24 -4.52 -6.10 -16.63
N VAL A 25 -5.65 -5.40 -16.46
CA VAL A 25 -6.72 -5.84 -15.53
C VAL A 25 -7.18 -7.25 -15.86
N TYR A 26 -7.47 -7.52 -17.15
CA TYR A 26 -7.87 -8.85 -17.60
C TYR A 26 -6.80 -9.91 -17.30
N ASN A 27 -5.55 -9.62 -17.62
CA ASN A 27 -4.45 -10.55 -17.40
C ASN A 27 -4.24 -10.84 -15.92
N THR A 28 -4.35 -9.82 -15.07
CA THR A 28 -4.25 -9.94 -13.61
C THR A 28 -5.37 -10.82 -13.04
N LEU A 29 -6.62 -10.55 -13.39
CA LEU A 29 -7.76 -11.36 -12.96
C LEU A 29 -7.66 -12.79 -13.48
N LYS A 30 -7.30 -12.98 -14.75
CA LYS A 30 -7.08 -14.31 -15.32
C LYS A 30 -6.00 -15.08 -14.57
N SER A 31 -4.86 -14.46 -14.28
CA SER A 31 -3.78 -15.07 -13.52
C SER A 31 -4.22 -15.43 -12.10
N LEU A 32 -4.97 -14.52 -11.44
CA LEU A 32 -5.52 -14.74 -10.11
C LEU A 32 -6.46 -15.95 -10.07
N TYR A 33 -7.42 -16.02 -10.98
CA TYR A 33 -8.40 -17.12 -11.02
C TYR A 33 -7.80 -18.46 -11.46
N GLN A 34 -6.70 -18.45 -12.21
CA GLN A 34 -5.96 -19.67 -12.58
C GLN A 34 -5.05 -20.17 -11.46
N SER A 35 -4.66 -19.33 -10.50
CA SER A 35 -3.82 -19.74 -9.37
C SER A 35 -4.63 -20.58 -8.38
N LYS A 36 -4.04 -21.68 -7.92
CA LYS A 36 -4.66 -22.54 -6.91
C LYS A 36 -4.55 -21.92 -5.53
N THR A 37 -5.58 -22.08 -4.71
CA THR A 37 -5.58 -21.71 -3.31
C THR A 37 -6.59 -22.56 -2.53
N ASN A 38 -6.35 -22.75 -1.23
CA ASN A 38 -7.31 -23.37 -0.30
C ASN A 38 -8.11 -22.30 0.46
N ILE A 39 -7.81 -21.02 0.25
CA ILE A 39 -8.41 -19.90 0.96
C ILE A 39 -9.62 -19.40 0.17
N CYS A 40 -10.75 -19.21 0.86
CA CYS A 40 -11.88 -18.50 0.29
C CYS A 40 -11.54 -17.01 0.11
N TYR A 41 -11.81 -16.47 -1.07
CA TYR A 41 -11.56 -15.06 -1.34
C TYR A 41 -12.67 -14.43 -2.19
N GLU A 42 -12.80 -13.13 -2.09
CA GLU A 42 -13.55 -12.29 -3.01
C GLU A 42 -12.62 -11.30 -3.72
N VAL A 43 -13.02 -10.83 -4.89
CA VAL A 43 -12.26 -9.85 -5.66
C VAL A 43 -13.09 -8.59 -5.86
N ILE A 44 -12.48 -7.44 -5.56
CA ILE A 44 -13.09 -6.12 -5.71
C ILE A 44 -12.16 -5.28 -6.59
N VAL A 45 -12.59 -4.99 -7.80
CA VAL A 45 -11.92 -4.03 -8.69
C VAL A 45 -12.54 -2.66 -8.49
N VAL A 46 -11.69 -1.67 -8.25
CA VAL A 46 -12.12 -0.26 -8.13
C VAL A 46 -11.60 0.51 -9.33
N ASP A 47 -12.47 0.74 -10.30
CA ASP A 47 -12.19 1.54 -11.50
C ASP A 47 -12.24 3.03 -11.15
N ASP A 48 -11.07 3.66 -11.07
CA ASP A 48 -10.94 5.07 -10.72
C ASP A 48 -11.06 5.99 -11.95
N HIS A 49 -12.21 5.89 -12.65
CA HIS A 49 -12.52 6.71 -13.81
C HIS A 49 -11.62 6.41 -15.02
N SER A 50 -11.52 5.14 -15.40
CA SER A 50 -10.86 4.75 -16.65
C SER A 50 -11.69 5.19 -17.88
N ASN A 51 -10.98 5.51 -18.96
CA ASN A 51 -11.62 5.89 -20.23
C ASN A 51 -11.14 5.01 -21.42
N ASP A 52 -10.36 3.98 -21.12
CA ASP A 52 -9.79 3.02 -22.08
C ASP A 52 -10.59 1.70 -22.16
N GLY A 53 -11.65 1.56 -21.36
CA GLY A 53 -12.48 0.35 -21.32
C GLY A 53 -11.83 -0.84 -20.60
N CYS A 54 -10.74 -0.64 -19.85
CA CYS A 54 -9.98 -1.71 -19.23
C CYS A 54 -10.79 -2.57 -18.24
N CYS A 55 -11.90 -2.07 -17.72
CA CYS A 55 -12.79 -2.76 -16.77
C CYS A 55 -14.12 -3.20 -17.36
N ASP A 56 -14.43 -2.91 -18.63
CA ASP A 56 -15.77 -3.16 -19.23
C ASP A 56 -16.16 -4.64 -19.22
N PHE A 57 -15.20 -5.54 -19.39
CA PHE A 57 -15.45 -6.99 -19.39
C PHE A 57 -15.93 -7.51 -18.03
N ILE A 58 -15.66 -6.80 -16.92
CA ILE A 58 -16.03 -7.21 -15.55
C ILE A 58 -17.55 -7.20 -15.37
N HIS A 59 -18.28 -6.38 -16.09
CA HIS A 59 -19.76 -6.36 -16.03
C HIS A 59 -20.41 -7.71 -16.35
N ALA A 60 -19.72 -8.59 -17.07
CA ALA A 60 -20.15 -9.95 -17.39
C ALA A 60 -19.54 -11.02 -16.48
N ASP A 61 -18.71 -10.64 -15.51
CA ASP A 61 -18.03 -11.53 -14.59
C ASP A 61 -18.74 -11.56 -13.22
N GLU A 62 -19.34 -12.70 -12.89
CA GLU A 62 -20.03 -12.90 -11.60
C GLU A 62 -19.07 -13.08 -10.41
N GLN A 63 -17.77 -13.27 -10.65
CA GLN A 63 -16.76 -13.53 -9.63
C GLN A 63 -16.11 -12.25 -9.11
N THR A 64 -16.20 -11.16 -9.86
CA THR A 64 -15.56 -9.88 -9.53
C THR A 64 -16.61 -8.81 -9.22
N THR A 65 -16.47 -8.16 -8.07
CA THR A 65 -17.23 -6.94 -7.77
C THR A 65 -16.54 -5.74 -8.41
N LEU A 66 -17.22 -5.04 -9.32
CA LEU A 66 -16.74 -3.79 -9.90
C LEU A 66 -17.34 -2.60 -9.16
N ILE A 67 -16.49 -1.68 -8.74
CA ILE A 67 -16.87 -0.38 -8.15
C ILE A 67 -16.28 0.71 -9.03
N GLN A 68 -17.09 1.66 -9.48
CA GLN A 68 -16.63 2.79 -10.28
C GLN A 68 -16.57 4.06 -9.43
N THR A 69 -15.55 4.87 -9.62
CA THR A 69 -15.35 6.16 -8.94
C THR A 69 -15.11 7.29 -9.96
N ASN A 70 -14.91 8.50 -9.50
CA ASN A 70 -14.77 9.69 -10.35
C ASN A 70 -13.34 10.26 -10.38
N GLY A 71 -12.33 9.40 -10.34
CA GLY A 71 -10.93 9.84 -10.38
C GLY A 71 -10.47 10.42 -9.05
N LEU A 72 -10.53 9.60 -7.99
CA LEU A 72 -10.24 10.01 -6.62
C LEU A 72 -8.79 9.75 -6.19
N GLY A 73 -8.02 9.05 -7.01
CA GLY A 73 -6.64 8.66 -6.75
C GLY A 73 -6.50 7.31 -6.03
N ALA A 74 -5.29 6.77 -6.05
CA ALA A 74 -4.97 5.40 -5.64
C ALA A 74 -5.32 5.12 -4.17
N ALA A 75 -5.00 6.03 -3.25
CA ALA A 75 -5.30 5.90 -1.82
C ALA A 75 -6.80 5.77 -1.55
N ILE A 76 -7.61 6.64 -2.17
CA ILE A 76 -9.06 6.67 -1.98
C ILE A 76 -9.72 5.46 -2.65
N ALA A 77 -9.27 5.09 -3.85
CA ALA A 77 -9.77 3.90 -4.54
C ALA A 77 -9.57 2.63 -3.69
N ARG A 78 -8.36 2.42 -3.13
CA ARG A 78 -8.08 1.32 -2.20
C ARG A 78 -8.97 1.36 -0.95
N ASN A 79 -9.18 2.54 -0.36
CA ASN A 79 -10.09 2.70 0.79
C ASN A 79 -11.54 2.37 0.45
N ILE A 80 -12.01 2.70 -0.76
CA ILE A 80 -13.36 2.35 -1.23
C ILE A 80 -13.49 0.83 -1.35
N GLY A 81 -12.50 0.16 -1.94
CA GLY A 81 -12.46 -1.29 -1.99
C GLY A 81 -12.51 -1.92 -0.60
N ALA A 82 -11.67 -1.43 0.32
CA ALA A 82 -11.61 -1.92 1.70
C ALA A 82 -12.94 -1.77 2.47
N ARG A 83 -13.67 -0.67 2.26
CA ARG A 83 -14.99 -0.46 2.88
C ARG A 83 -16.05 -1.44 2.39
N ASN A 84 -15.92 -1.95 1.17
CA ASN A 84 -16.84 -2.93 0.59
C ASN A 84 -16.39 -4.38 0.82
N ALA A 85 -15.18 -4.57 1.34
CA ALA A 85 -14.60 -5.88 1.62
C ALA A 85 -15.27 -6.57 2.81
N LYS A 86 -15.51 -7.88 2.67
CA LYS A 86 -16.11 -8.74 3.69
C LYS A 86 -15.09 -9.58 4.44
N GLY A 87 -13.88 -9.74 3.87
CA GLY A 87 -12.80 -10.54 4.45
C GLY A 87 -12.17 -9.87 5.66
N ASP A 88 -11.60 -10.68 6.54
CA ASP A 88 -10.85 -10.22 7.73
C ASP A 88 -9.40 -9.89 7.41
N ILE A 89 -8.90 -10.33 6.25
CA ILE A 89 -7.62 -9.94 5.67
C ILE A 89 -7.89 -9.24 4.34
N LEU A 90 -7.30 -8.07 4.17
CA LEU A 90 -7.34 -7.28 2.95
C LEU A 90 -6.02 -7.48 2.21
N ILE A 91 -6.08 -7.83 0.93
CA ILE A 91 -4.90 -7.85 0.04
C ILE A 91 -5.09 -6.78 -1.01
N PHE A 92 -4.23 -5.79 -1.01
CA PHE A 92 -4.19 -4.77 -2.06
C PHE A 92 -3.22 -5.21 -3.15
N CYS A 93 -3.67 -5.24 -4.38
CA CYS A 93 -2.90 -5.65 -5.55
C CYS A 93 -2.99 -4.59 -6.64
N ASP A 94 -1.87 -4.29 -7.30
CA ASP A 94 -1.92 -3.52 -8.53
C ASP A 94 -2.58 -4.32 -9.67
N ALA A 95 -3.06 -3.61 -10.69
CA ALA A 95 -3.83 -4.19 -11.79
C ALA A 95 -2.97 -4.82 -12.90
N HIS A 96 -1.68 -5.09 -12.66
CA HIS A 96 -0.72 -5.61 -13.64
C HIS A 96 0.23 -6.64 -13.01
N LEU A 97 -0.36 -7.64 -12.33
CA LEU A 97 0.33 -8.69 -11.59
C LEU A 97 0.08 -10.09 -12.18
N PHE A 98 1.02 -11.01 -11.89
CA PHE A 98 0.84 -12.44 -12.14
C PHE A 98 1.18 -13.24 -10.90
N PHE A 99 0.37 -14.28 -10.63
CA PHE A 99 0.37 -15.02 -9.39
C PHE A 99 0.78 -16.48 -9.60
N GLN A 100 1.39 -17.06 -8.57
CA GLN A 100 1.74 -18.49 -8.51
C GLN A 100 0.66 -19.27 -7.73
N ASP A 101 0.65 -20.59 -7.90
CA ASP A 101 -0.19 -21.47 -7.07
C ASP A 101 0.10 -21.28 -5.57
N PHE A 102 -0.92 -21.23 -4.75
CA PHE A 102 -0.88 -21.13 -3.28
C PHE A 102 -0.21 -19.86 -2.74
N TRP A 103 -0.17 -18.78 -3.52
CA TRP A 103 0.42 -17.54 -3.07
C TRP A 103 -0.35 -16.89 -1.92
N ILE A 104 -1.70 -16.94 -1.97
CA ILE A 104 -2.55 -16.41 -0.89
C ILE A 104 -2.30 -17.18 0.40
N ASP A 105 -2.36 -18.54 0.30
CA ASP A 105 -2.18 -19.42 1.44
C ASP A 105 -0.90 -19.12 2.21
N ARG A 106 0.23 -19.01 1.48
CA ARG A 106 1.55 -18.76 2.05
C ARG A 106 1.71 -17.33 2.54
N LEU A 107 1.20 -16.34 1.79
CA LEU A 107 1.34 -14.92 2.14
C LEU A 107 0.64 -14.60 3.46
N ILE A 108 -0.56 -15.14 3.69
CA ILE A 108 -1.32 -14.82 4.90
C ILE A 108 -1.03 -15.74 6.09
N GLU A 109 -0.22 -16.79 5.90
CA GLU A 109 0.13 -17.71 6.97
C GLU A 109 0.76 -17.04 8.19
N PRO A 110 1.73 -16.09 8.04
CA PRO A 110 2.28 -15.35 9.18
C PRO A 110 1.24 -14.48 9.90
N ILE A 111 0.29 -13.91 9.17
CA ILE A 111 -0.85 -13.17 9.76
C ILE A 111 -1.72 -14.12 10.58
N ASN A 112 -2.10 -15.26 10.02
CA ASN A 112 -2.92 -16.27 10.70
C ASN A 112 -2.22 -16.84 11.95
N LYS A 113 -0.90 -16.92 11.93
CA LYS A 113 -0.07 -17.31 13.09
C LYS A 113 0.17 -16.16 14.08
N GLN A 114 -0.37 -14.96 13.83
CA GLN A 114 -0.21 -13.77 14.66
C GLN A 114 1.25 -13.33 14.82
N ILE A 115 2.09 -13.56 13.82
CA ILE A 115 3.48 -13.12 13.77
C ILE A 115 3.55 -11.66 13.32
N CYS A 116 2.68 -11.27 12.40
CA CYS A 116 2.60 -9.90 11.89
C CYS A 116 1.16 -9.49 11.62
N ASP A 117 0.94 -8.18 11.47
CA ASP A 117 -0.36 -7.58 11.15
C ASP A 117 -0.50 -7.24 9.67
N ALA A 118 0.63 -6.97 9.01
CA ALA A 118 0.71 -6.67 7.58
C ALA A 118 1.94 -7.30 6.96
N ILE A 119 1.87 -7.66 5.67
CA ILE A 119 2.93 -8.43 5.01
C ILE A 119 2.96 -8.17 3.49
N ASN A 120 4.17 -8.11 2.94
CA ASN A 120 4.42 -8.17 1.50
C ASN A 120 4.91 -9.54 1.06
N PRO A 121 4.64 -9.95 -0.19
CA PRO A 121 5.48 -10.91 -0.89
C PRO A 121 6.77 -10.27 -1.39
N GLY A 122 7.71 -11.06 -1.89
CA GLY A 122 8.73 -10.58 -2.80
C GLY A 122 8.08 -10.16 -4.13
N ILE A 123 8.52 -9.06 -4.69
CA ILE A 123 8.03 -8.54 -5.98
C ILE A 123 9.15 -8.60 -7.01
N SER A 124 8.91 -9.28 -8.12
CA SER A 124 9.88 -9.40 -9.21
C SER A 124 9.30 -8.83 -10.51
N ASP A 125 10.19 -8.35 -11.38
CA ASP A 125 9.80 -7.93 -12.71
C ASP A 125 9.47 -9.16 -13.58
N VAL A 126 8.36 -9.10 -14.32
CA VAL A 126 7.96 -10.12 -15.31
C VAL A 126 9.08 -10.38 -16.32
N TYR A 127 9.80 -9.35 -16.74
CA TYR A 127 10.86 -9.41 -17.73
C TYR A 127 12.23 -9.72 -17.14
N ASN A 128 12.43 -9.46 -15.83
CA ASN A 128 13.68 -9.72 -15.12
C ASN A 128 13.44 -10.43 -13.78
N ARG A 129 13.06 -11.70 -13.83
CA ARG A 129 12.68 -12.52 -12.68
C ARG A 129 13.79 -12.75 -11.64
N LYS A 130 15.03 -12.40 -11.95
CA LYS A 130 16.16 -12.56 -11.01
C LYS A 130 16.27 -11.39 -10.04
N GLN A 131 15.70 -10.25 -10.37
CA GLN A 131 15.69 -9.09 -9.52
C GLN A 131 14.39 -9.07 -8.71
N ILE A 132 14.51 -9.32 -7.41
CA ILE A 132 13.37 -9.38 -6.49
C ILE A 132 13.56 -8.30 -5.43
N GLY A 133 12.50 -7.53 -5.21
CA GLY A 133 12.42 -6.55 -4.14
C GLY A 133 11.57 -7.09 -2.98
N TYR A 134 12.04 -6.88 -1.76
CA TYR A 134 11.42 -7.39 -0.53
C TYR A 134 10.99 -6.22 0.38
N GLY A 135 9.95 -5.48 -0.01
CA GLY A 135 9.59 -4.24 0.64
C GLY A 135 10.66 -3.16 0.50
N TYR A 136 10.44 -2.01 1.12
CA TYR A 136 11.36 -0.88 0.98
C TYR A 136 12.02 -0.50 2.31
N LYS A 137 13.11 0.23 2.20
CA LYS A 137 13.72 1.04 3.26
C LYS A 137 13.96 2.46 2.74
N TRP A 138 13.93 3.44 3.62
CA TRP A 138 14.31 4.81 3.29
C TRP A 138 15.82 5.02 3.37
N ASN A 139 16.35 5.81 2.45
CA ASN A 139 17.66 6.42 2.57
C ASN A 139 17.60 7.73 3.39
N GLU A 140 18.72 8.46 3.48
CA GLU A 140 18.84 9.73 4.21
C GLU A 140 17.98 10.89 3.66
N MET A 141 17.41 10.71 2.47
CA MET A 141 16.49 11.65 1.84
C MET A 141 15.04 11.16 1.83
N LEU A 142 14.73 10.09 2.54
CA LEU A 142 13.45 9.39 2.54
C LEU A 142 13.01 8.90 1.14
N GLU A 143 13.96 8.62 0.27
CA GLU A 143 13.68 7.91 -0.98
C GLU A 143 13.58 6.41 -0.69
N ALA A 144 12.49 5.79 -1.12
CA ALA A 144 12.29 4.36 -0.98
C ALA A 144 13.28 3.56 -1.85
N LYS A 145 13.96 2.60 -1.24
CA LYS A 145 14.90 1.68 -1.91
C LYS A 145 14.49 0.25 -1.58
N TRP A 146 14.47 -0.62 -2.58
CA TRP A 146 14.18 -2.04 -2.39
C TRP A 146 15.18 -2.70 -1.42
N ASN A 147 14.66 -3.55 -0.53
CA ASN A 147 15.49 -4.57 0.11
C ASN A 147 15.68 -5.73 -0.87
N THR A 148 16.90 -6.23 -1.02
CA THR A 148 17.24 -7.25 -2.04
C THR A 148 17.75 -8.57 -1.47
N ASP A 149 18.13 -8.59 -0.20
CA ASP A 149 18.89 -9.71 0.39
C ASP A 149 18.15 -10.43 1.53
N LEU A 150 16.80 -10.40 1.52
CA LEU A 150 16.00 -11.09 2.53
C LEU A 150 15.68 -12.52 2.07
N THR A 151 16.01 -13.48 2.93
CA THR A 151 15.84 -14.93 2.66
C THR A 151 14.90 -15.62 3.65
N GLU A 152 14.43 -14.88 4.66
CA GLU A 152 13.52 -15.39 5.68
C GLU A 152 12.47 -14.34 6.05
N LEU A 153 11.37 -14.77 6.62
CA LEU A 153 10.31 -13.90 7.12
C LEU A 153 10.90 -12.80 8.02
N SER A 154 10.83 -11.56 7.60
CA SER A 154 11.54 -10.45 8.24
C SER A 154 10.69 -9.20 8.39
N PRO A 155 10.84 -8.44 9.49
CA PRO A 155 10.22 -7.13 9.61
C PRO A 155 10.85 -6.14 8.62
N VAL A 156 10.02 -5.33 7.97
CA VAL A 156 10.47 -4.28 7.04
C VAL A 156 9.87 -2.93 7.42
N PRO A 157 10.61 -1.83 7.24
CA PRO A 157 10.06 -0.51 7.54
C PRO A 157 8.86 -0.16 6.67
N LEU A 158 8.90 -0.52 5.38
CA LEU A 158 7.91 -0.12 4.39
C LEU A 158 7.47 -1.31 3.54
N LEU A 159 6.18 -1.45 3.40
CA LEU A 159 5.55 -2.39 2.49
C LEU A 159 5.49 -1.78 1.08
N ALA A 160 5.61 -2.60 0.05
CA ALA A 160 5.46 -2.16 -1.33
C ALA A 160 3.99 -2.22 -1.77
N GLY A 161 3.47 -1.13 -2.32
CA GLY A 161 2.06 -0.98 -2.70
C GLY A 161 1.58 -1.93 -3.81
N GLY A 162 2.52 -2.51 -4.59
CA GLY A 162 2.18 -3.42 -5.68
C GLY A 162 1.44 -4.68 -5.24
N CYS A 163 1.77 -5.22 -4.06
CA CYS A 163 1.01 -6.30 -3.41
C CYS A 163 1.29 -6.28 -1.91
N LEU A 164 0.27 -6.05 -1.10
CA LEU A 164 0.38 -6.13 0.36
C LEU A 164 -0.87 -6.70 0.99
N ALA A 165 -0.71 -7.51 2.02
CA ALA A 165 -1.79 -8.00 2.86
C ALA A 165 -1.75 -7.34 4.23
N VAL A 166 -2.93 -7.06 4.82
CA VAL A 166 -3.07 -6.48 6.15
C VAL A 166 -4.35 -6.99 6.80
N THR A 167 -4.33 -7.19 8.13
CA THR A 167 -5.56 -7.47 8.85
C THR A 167 -6.53 -6.30 8.74
N LYS A 168 -7.81 -6.57 8.48
CA LYS A 168 -8.83 -5.53 8.39
C LYS A 168 -8.89 -4.68 9.65
N ILE A 169 -8.71 -5.30 10.82
CA ILE A 169 -8.67 -4.62 12.11
C ILE A 169 -7.53 -3.59 12.15
N ALA A 170 -6.30 -3.98 11.81
CA ALA A 170 -5.16 -3.05 11.81
C ALA A 170 -5.39 -1.91 10.81
N PHE A 171 -5.85 -2.25 9.59
CA PHE A 171 -6.15 -1.27 8.55
C PHE A 171 -7.20 -0.23 9.00
N GLU A 172 -8.31 -0.68 9.60
CA GLU A 172 -9.36 0.21 10.09
C GLU A 172 -8.92 1.06 11.28
N GLN A 173 -8.16 0.48 12.22
CA GLN A 173 -7.69 1.20 13.40
C GLN A 173 -6.68 2.30 13.08
N VAL A 174 -5.87 2.14 12.03
CA VAL A 174 -5.00 3.22 11.55
C VAL A 174 -5.73 4.20 10.64
N GLY A 175 -6.99 3.93 10.26
CA GLY A 175 -7.80 4.79 9.40
C GLY A 175 -7.57 4.59 7.90
N GLY A 176 -7.02 3.43 7.50
CA GLY A 176 -6.73 3.10 6.10
C GLY A 176 -5.62 3.94 5.48
N PHE A 177 -5.60 4.06 4.17
CA PHE A 177 -4.73 5.01 3.46
C PHE A 177 -5.16 6.44 3.76
N ASP A 178 -4.22 7.38 3.77
CA ASP A 178 -4.56 8.78 4.08
C ASP A 178 -5.53 9.38 3.05
N HIS A 179 -6.63 9.91 3.54
CA HIS A 179 -7.72 10.45 2.71
C HIS A 179 -7.42 11.82 2.09
N GLY A 180 -6.39 12.48 2.54
CA GLY A 180 -5.94 13.77 2.01
C GLY A 180 -4.86 13.63 0.94
N PHE A 181 -4.43 12.41 0.60
CA PHE A 181 -3.50 12.18 -0.50
C PHE A 181 -4.16 12.45 -1.84
N LYS A 182 -3.37 12.99 -2.74
CA LYS A 182 -3.76 13.31 -4.12
C LYS A 182 -3.29 12.18 -5.04
N THR A 183 -3.87 12.09 -6.18
CA THR A 183 -3.60 11.17 -7.30
C THR A 183 -2.83 9.88 -6.95
N TRP A 184 -1.50 9.96 -6.82
CA TRP A 184 -0.62 8.82 -6.62
C TRP A 184 0.68 9.24 -5.90
N GLY A 185 1.28 8.29 -5.17
CA GLY A 185 2.60 8.41 -4.54
C GLY A 185 2.55 8.52 -3.02
N HIS A 186 3.47 7.82 -2.36
CA HIS A 186 3.67 7.75 -0.91
C HIS A 186 2.55 7.11 -0.09
N GLU A 187 1.50 6.57 -0.70
CA GLU A 187 0.38 5.99 0.04
C GLU A 187 0.75 4.70 0.77
N ASP A 188 1.60 3.87 0.21
CA ASP A 188 2.11 2.64 0.81
C ASP A 188 3.16 2.91 1.89
N GLU A 189 4.01 3.91 1.67
CA GLU A 189 4.99 4.38 2.64
C GLU A 189 4.28 4.96 3.89
N GLU A 190 3.27 5.81 3.69
CA GLU A 190 2.48 6.39 4.77
C GLU A 190 1.72 5.33 5.56
N LEU A 191 1.07 4.38 4.87
CA LEU A 191 0.36 3.29 5.54
C LEU A 191 1.31 2.45 6.40
N SER A 192 2.48 2.10 5.85
CA SER A 192 3.47 1.29 6.56
C SER A 192 4.01 2.00 7.80
N LEU A 193 4.41 3.26 7.65
CA LEU A 193 4.86 4.11 8.76
C LEU A 193 3.77 4.20 9.84
N LYS A 194 2.53 4.46 9.44
CA LYS A 194 1.40 4.58 10.33
C LYS A 194 1.11 3.28 11.08
N LEU A 195 1.12 2.13 10.41
CA LEU A 195 0.99 0.82 11.05
C LEU A 195 2.02 0.66 12.18
N TRP A 196 3.30 0.90 11.91
CA TRP A 196 4.34 0.82 12.91
C TRP A 196 4.13 1.78 14.08
N LEU A 197 3.80 3.05 13.80
CA LEU A 197 3.60 4.04 14.84
C LEU A 197 2.40 3.72 15.74
N PHE A 198 1.39 3.03 15.22
CA PHE A 198 0.22 2.58 15.99
C PHE A 198 0.46 1.26 16.71
N GLY A 199 1.61 0.63 16.51
CA GLY A 199 2.03 -0.59 17.21
C GLY A 199 1.69 -1.88 16.51
N TYR A 200 1.36 -1.81 15.22
CA TYR A 200 1.24 -2.94 14.30
C TYR A 200 2.58 -3.24 13.64
N SER A 201 2.71 -4.43 13.09
CA SER A 201 3.96 -4.90 12.51
C SER A 201 3.84 -5.19 11.02
N CYS A 202 4.86 -4.77 10.24
CA CYS A 202 4.95 -4.99 8.79
C CYS A 202 6.12 -5.93 8.50
N TYR A 203 5.85 -6.98 7.74
CA TYR A 203 6.83 -8.02 7.39
C TYR A 203 6.90 -8.25 5.89
N VAL A 204 7.86 -9.03 5.46
CA VAL A 204 7.95 -9.60 4.12
C VAL A 204 8.10 -11.11 4.19
N GLU A 205 7.37 -11.82 3.30
CA GLU A 205 7.48 -13.27 3.10
C GLU A 205 8.25 -13.53 1.80
N PRO A 206 9.54 -13.84 1.88
CA PRO A 206 10.39 -13.96 0.69
C PRO A 206 10.13 -15.23 -0.13
N ASP A 207 9.50 -16.25 0.43
CA ASP A 207 9.15 -17.48 -0.28
C ASP A 207 7.91 -17.35 -1.18
N VAL A 208 7.20 -16.22 -1.08
CA VAL A 208 6.10 -15.87 -1.98
C VAL A 208 6.56 -14.78 -2.94
N ILE A 209 6.54 -15.08 -4.24
CA ILE A 209 6.98 -14.13 -5.28
C ILE A 209 5.78 -13.78 -6.17
N ILE A 210 5.50 -12.49 -6.29
CA ILE A 210 4.53 -11.94 -7.22
C ILE A 210 5.28 -11.28 -8.39
N MET A 211 4.86 -11.58 -9.61
CA MET A 211 5.44 -10.95 -10.79
C MET A 211 4.67 -9.69 -11.15
N HIS A 212 5.37 -8.59 -11.27
CA HIS A 212 4.84 -7.25 -11.54
C HIS A 212 5.31 -6.77 -12.91
N VAL A 213 4.44 -6.13 -13.67
CA VAL A 213 4.83 -5.46 -14.92
C VAL A 213 5.28 -4.06 -14.57
N PHE A 214 6.60 -3.86 -14.41
CA PHE A 214 7.15 -2.51 -14.28
C PHE A 214 7.11 -1.82 -15.64
N ARG A 215 6.51 -0.65 -15.70
CA ARG A 215 6.42 0.13 -16.92
C ARG A 215 7.72 0.86 -17.18
N GLU A 216 8.19 0.81 -18.42
CA GLU A 216 9.31 1.64 -18.88
C GLU A 216 8.82 3.03 -19.30
N ASP A 217 7.55 3.13 -19.69
CA ASP A 217 6.88 4.36 -20.09
C ASP A 217 6.19 5.08 -18.91
N GLU A 218 5.76 6.32 -19.17
CA GLU A 218 4.94 7.08 -18.21
C GLU A 218 3.66 6.31 -17.84
N PRO A 219 3.17 6.47 -16.60
CA PRO A 219 1.92 5.81 -16.18
C PRO A 219 0.75 6.28 -17.07
N PRO A 220 -0.30 5.45 -17.21
CA PRO A 220 -1.42 5.72 -18.11
C PRO A 220 -2.37 6.81 -17.59
N PHE A 221 -1.91 7.60 -16.65
CA PHE A 221 -2.60 8.77 -16.08
C PHE A 221 -1.57 9.89 -15.86
N PRO A 222 -1.99 11.16 -15.91
CA PRO A 222 -1.06 12.28 -15.68
C PRO A 222 -0.43 12.21 -14.29
N LEU A 223 0.91 12.13 -14.24
CA LEU A 223 1.66 12.32 -12.99
C LEU A 223 1.87 13.81 -12.75
N SER A 224 1.58 14.24 -11.53
CA SER A 224 1.85 15.59 -11.05
C SER A 224 2.92 15.54 -9.97
N TRP A 225 4.10 16.10 -10.24
CA TRP A 225 5.11 16.28 -9.21
C TRP A 225 4.61 17.12 -8.04
N GLU A 226 3.67 18.05 -8.30
CA GLU A 226 3.03 18.84 -7.25
C GLU A 226 2.21 17.95 -6.30
N ASP A 227 1.53 16.95 -6.82
CA ASP A 227 0.75 16.00 -6.01
C ASP A 227 1.66 15.02 -5.25
N ILE A 228 2.74 14.54 -5.89
CA ILE A 228 3.72 13.66 -5.24
C ILE A 228 4.41 14.39 -4.08
N ASP A 229 4.93 15.60 -4.32
CA ASP A 229 5.57 16.42 -3.29
C ASP A 229 4.56 16.82 -2.19
N TYR A 230 3.30 17.04 -2.54
CA TYR A 230 2.22 17.29 -1.58
C TYR A 230 2.00 16.06 -0.68
N ASN A 231 1.88 14.86 -1.26
CA ASN A 231 1.68 13.62 -0.51
C ASN A 231 2.86 13.35 0.41
N PHE A 232 4.09 13.48 -0.11
CA PHE A 232 5.30 13.38 0.70
C PHE A 232 5.27 14.33 1.90
N LEU A 233 5.03 15.61 1.65
CA LEU A 233 5.06 16.60 2.73
C LEU A 233 3.88 16.43 3.69
N ARG A 234 2.70 15.98 3.21
CA ARG A 234 1.57 15.63 4.06
C ARG A 234 1.92 14.48 4.99
N MET A 235 2.53 13.38 4.50
CA MET A 235 3.03 12.27 5.32
C MET A 235 4.02 12.77 6.38
N VAL A 236 4.96 13.60 5.99
CA VAL A 236 5.95 14.20 6.90
C VAL A 236 5.27 15.04 8.00
N TYR A 237 4.32 15.89 7.64
CA TYR A 237 3.57 16.70 8.61
C TYR A 237 2.71 15.86 9.55
N LEU A 238 2.12 14.78 9.07
CA LEU A 238 1.31 13.89 9.90
C LEU A 238 2.11 13.19 10.99
N HIS A 239 3.30 12.72 10.64
CA HIS A 239 3.97 11.71 11.47
C HIS A 239 5.23 12.20 12.17
N PHE A 240 5.98 13.15 11.60
CA PHE A 240 7.29 13.54 12.11
C PHE A 240 7.25 14.72 13.08
N ASN A 241 8.28 14.81 13.91
CA ASN A 241 8.54 15.95 14.75
C ASN A 241 8.94 17.19 13.93
N GLU A 242 8.97 18.36 14.55
CA GLU A 242 9.21 19.64 13.86
C GLU A 242 10.61 19.73 13.22
N GLN A 243 11.62 19.13 13.85
CA GLN A 243 12.98 19.17 13.32
C GLN A 243 13.08 18.38 12.01
N ARG A 244 12.48 17.18 11.98
CA ARG A 244 12.42 16.38 10.74
C ARG A 244 11.58 17.04 9.66
N VAL A 245 10.45 17.64 10.03
CA VAL A 245 9.63 18.41 9.08
C VAL A 245 10.47 19.47 8.39
N LEU A 246 11.24 20.27 9.15
CA LEU A 246 12.10 21.32 8.57
C LEU A 246 13.20 20.74 7.68
N LYS A 247 13.77 19.60 8.04
CA LYS A 247 14.77 18.90 7.21
C LYS A 247 14.16 18.42 5.89
N CYS A 248 12.98 17.80 5.95
CA CYS A 248 12.28 17.25 4.79
C CYS A 248 11.82 18.29 3.78
N LEU A 249 11.62 19.55 4.18
CA LEU A 249 11.34 20.65 3.23
C LEU A 249 12.45 20.81 2.19
N ASN A 250 13.70 20.46 2.52
CA ASN A 250 14.83 20.52 1.60
C ASN A 250 14.89 19.30 0.66
N PHE A 251 14.06 18.29 0.86
CA PHE A 251 14.00 17.11 -0.01
C PHE A 251 13.09 17.30 -1.21
N ILE A 252 12.24 18.32 -1.19
CA ILE A 252 11.39 18.71 -2.32
C ILE A 252 12.27 19.31 -3.41
N LYS A 253 12.31 18.65 -4.58
CA LYS A 253 13.21 19.01 -5.67
C LYS A 253 12.50 19.49 -6.93
N HIS A 254 11.25 19.10 -7.13
CA HIS A 254 10.54 19.27 -8.40
C HIS A 254 9.58 20.45 -8.39
N THR A 255 9.25 20.96 -7.20
CA THR A 255 8.26 22.04 -7.00
C THR A 255 8.76 23.08 -6.00
N ASP A 256 7.98 24.15 -5.82
CA ASP A 256 8.23 25.16 -4.79
C ASP A 256 7.78 24.62 -3.41
N SER A 257 8.76 24.26 -2.57
CA SER A 257 8.51 23.70 -1.24
C SER A 257 7.68 24.61 -0.33
N LYS A 258 7.76 25.94 -0.50
CA LYS A 258 6.95 26.88 0.26
C LYS A 258 5.48 26.81 -0.16
N LYS A 259 5.22 26.78 -1.47
CA LYS A 259 3.87 26.63 -2.02
C LYS A 259 3.23 25.29 -1.60
N ILE A 260 3.98 24.19 -1.68
CA ILE A 260 3.49 22.88 -1.23
C ILE A 260 3.19 22.89 0.27
N ARG A 261 4.08 23.45 1.07
CA ARG A 261 3.86 23.59 2.52
C ARG A 261 2.57 24.37 2.84
N GLU A 262 2.36 25.51 2.19
CA GLU A 262 1.13 26.30 2.36
C GLU A 262 -0.11 25.49 1.99
N SER A 263 -0.06 24.74 0.88
CA SER A 263 -1.13 23.86 0.44
C SER A 263 -1.45 22.76 1.47
N VAL A 264 -0.43 22.07 1.99
CA VAL A 264 -0.60 21.03 3.02
C VAL A 264 -1.18 21.60 4.30
N LEU A 265 -0.70 22.77 4.76
CA LEU A 265 -1.14 23.40 5.99
C LEU A 265 -2.52 24.05 5.89
N SER A 266 -3.01 24.35 4.69
CA SER A 266 -4.37 24.85 4.48
C SER A 266 -5.45 23.78 4.68
N GLY A 267 -5.06 22.49 4.68
CA GLY A 267 -5.96 21.37 4.91
C GLY A 267 -6.08 20.97 6.38
N ASP A 268 -6.48 19.73 6.60
CA ASP A 268 -6.76 19.16 7.93
C ASP A 268 -5.54 18.50 8.61
N VAL A 269 -4.36 18.55 7.97
CA VAL A 269 -3.17 17.80 8.38
C VAL A 269 -2.78 17.98 9.85
N LEU A 270 -2.85 19.20 10.37
CA LEU A 270 -2.51 19.49 11.77
C LEU A 270 -3.55 18.93 12.75
N GLN A 271 -4.83 18.96 12.38
CA GLN A 271 -5.89 18.36 13.18
C GLN A 271 -5.74 16.82 13.21
N GLN A 272 -5.45 16.23 12.06
CA GLN A 272 -5.22 14.79 11.94
C GLN A 272 -3.96 14.35 12.71
N LYS A 273 -2.85 15.10 12.59
CA LYS A 273 -1.64 14.89 13.42
C LYS A 273 -1.95 14.88 14.91
N LYS A 274 -2.76 15.83 15.37
CA LYS A 274 -3.15 15.89 16.80
C LYS A 274 -3.91 14.64 17.22
N ARG A 275 -4.84 14.15 16.38
CA ARG A 275 -5.55 12.88 16.63
C ARG A 275 -4.58 11.69 16.67
N TYR A 276 -3.69 11.58 15.69
CA TYR A 276 -2.70 10.48 15.63
C TYR A 276 -1.78 10.45 16.86
N LYS A 277 -1.31 11.61 17.32
CA LYS A 277 -0.50 11.69 18.55
C LYS A 277 -1.20 11.19 19.81
N GLN A 278 -2.52 11.19 19.85
CA GLN A 278 -3.29 10.71 21.02
C GLN A 278 -3.46 9.19 21.04
N ILE A 279 -3.40 8.54 19.88
CA ILE A 279 -3.72 7.11 19.72
C ILE A 279 -2.54 6.26 19.28
N ARG A 280 -1.49 6.85 18.67
CA ARG A 280 -0.29 6.10 18.27
C ARG A 280 0.49 5.65 19.50
N LYS A 281 1.13 4.48 19.40
CA LYS A 281 1.91 3.86 20.46
C LYS A 281 3.36 4.36 20.48
N TYR A 282 3.91 4.63 19.32
CA TYR A 282 5.29 5.06 19.13
C TYR A 282 5.36 6.40 18.40
N ASP A 283 6.50 7.08 18.52
CA ASP A 283 6.80 8.29 17.77
C ASP A 283 7.76 8.02 16.60
N ASP A 284 8.06 9.06 15.88
CA ASP A 284 8.96 9.00 14.74
C ASP A 284 10.42 8.77 15.16
N ASP A 285 10.83 9.17 16.37
CA ASP A 285 12.19 8.90 16.89
C ASP A 285 12.38 7.38 17.06
N TRP A 286 11.41 6.71 17.69
CA TRP A 286 11.42 5.26 17.82
C TRP A 286 11.48 4.54 16.46
N TYR A 287 10.72 5.03 15.47
CA TYR A 287 10.69 4.41 14.15
C TYR A 287 12.04 4.54 13.42
N MET A 288 12.64 5.75 13.45
CA MET A 288 13.94 6.00 12.83
C MET A 288 15.07 5.18 13.50
N GLU A 289 15.03 5.06 14.83
CA GLU A 289 15.99 4.23 15.58
C GLU A 289 15.82 2.75 15.24
N LYS A 290 14.57 2.24 15.27
CA LYS A 290 14.26 0.84 14.98
C LYS A 290 14.80 0.38 13.63
N PHE A 291 14.67 1.20 12.61
CA PHE A 291 15.05 0.86 11.23
C PHE A 291 16.36 1.51 10.78
N GLN A 292 17.08 2.16 11.71
CA GLN A 292 18.37 2.80 11.45
C GLN A 292 18.34 3.80 10.28
N ILE A 293 17.24 4.58 10.18
CA ILE A 293 17.06 5.58 9.13
C ILE A 293 17.78 6.86 9.55
N PRO A 294 18.77 7.34 8.78
CA PRO A 294 19.68 8.41 9.21
C PRO A 294 19.11 9.81 8.94
N ILE A 295 18.01 10.20 9.57
CA ILE A 295 17.33 11.49 9.34
C ILE A 295 17.01 12.24 10.65
#